data_bd087d05f8d6fbfb512a2a61c8d2348d
#
_entry.id   bd087d05f8d6fbfb512a2a61c8d2348d
#
_cell.length_a   1.000
_cell.length_b   1.000
_cell.length_c   1.000
_cell.angle_alpha   90.00
_cell.angle_beta   90.00
_cell.angle_gamma   90.00
#
_symmetry.space_group_name_H-M   'P 1'
#
loop_
_entity.id
_entity.type
_entity.pdbx_description
1 polymer ?
#
loop_
_entity_poly.entity_id
_entity_poly.type
_entity_poly.pdbx_seq_one_letter_code
_entity_poly.pdbx_strand_id
1 'polypeptide(L)'
;MNAPSFPPLFSGLAVESLVDPFDKACAEAARGCDAGLVVHDLGANTLRAALVFAPDVALADAMAMLPLCGVGFQNALGALAPPEVAVHLEWAGGLRINGATCGALRVTASSVDPRAEPDWMVIGL
;
A
#
# COMPACT_ATOMS: atom_id res chain seq x y z
N MET A 1 24.05 -2.45 -1.07
CA MET A 1 22.68 -2.52 -1.60
C MET A 1 22.23 -1.11 -1.92
N ASN A 2 21.68 -0.91 -3.09
CA ASN A 2 21.17 0.41 -3.48
C ASN A 2 19.82 0.67 -2.82
N ALA A 3 19.58 1.92 -2.44
CA ALA A 3 18.28 2.33 -1.96
C ALA A 3 17.22 2.14 -3.06
N PRO A 4 15.99 1.76 -2.73
CA PRO A 4 14.95 1.67 -3.74
C PRO A 4 14.67 3.03 -4.37
N SER A 5 14.36 3.02 -5.66
CA SER A 5 13.98 4.21 -6.41
C SER A 5 12.49 4.17 -6.74
N PHE A 6 11.89 5.35 -6.84
CA PHE A 6 10.46 5.47 -7.08
C PHE A 6 10.20 6.35 -8.30
N PRO A 7 9.06 6.16 -8.98
CA PRO A 7 8.65 7.06 -10.06
C PRO A 7 8.53 8.51 -9.59
N PRO A 8 8.51 9.48 -10.50
CA PRO A 8 8.23 10.87 -10.16
C PRO A 8 6.92 11.01 -9.37
N LEU A 9 6.86 11.96 -8.47
CA LEU A 9 5.76 12.24 -7.55
C LEU A 9 5.66 11.26 -6.37
N PHE A 10 6.51 10.23 -6.33
CA PHE A 10 6.63 9.35 -5.16
C PHE A 10 7.94 9.61 -4.45
N SER A 11 7.92 9.50 -3.14
CA SER A 11 9.12 9.58 -2.30
C SER A 11 9.14 8.43 -1.31
N GLY A 12 10.32 7.89 -1.03
CA GLY A 12 10.49 6.76 -0.15
C GLY A 12 10.96 7.17 1.24
N LEU A 13 10.44 6.49 2.26
CA LEU A 13 10.89 6.59 3.65
C LEU A 13 11.10 5.18 4.19
N ALA A 14 12.35 4.81 4.40
CA ALA A 14 12.68 3.52 5.00
C ALA A 14 12.46 3.56 6.51
N VAL A 15 11.90 2.50 7.07
CA VAL A 15 11.75 2.32 8.51
C VAL A 15 12.44 1.04 8.96
N GLU A 16 12.77 0.97 10.25
CA GLU A 16 13.37 -0.22 10.84
C GLU A 16 12.31 -1.28 11.13
N SER A 17 12.74 -2.53 11.26
CA SER A 17 11.86 -3.69 11.36
C SER A 17 10.88 -3.68 12.54
N LEU A 18 11.15 -2.91 13.58
CA LEU A 18 10.25 -2.76 14.73
C LEU A 18 9.14 -1.74 14.50
N VAL A 19 9.22 -0.97 13.43
CA VAL A 19 8.23 0.05 13.09
C VAL A 19 7.31 -0.51 12.00
N ASP A 20 6.00 -0.46 12.23
CA ASP A 20 5.03 -0.82 11.19
C ASP A 20 4.96 0.32 10.16
N PRO A 21 5.30 0.07 8.89
CA PRO A 21 5.20 1.10 7.85
C PRO A 21 3.81 1.71 7.73
N PHE A 22 2.76 0.92 7.94
CA PHE A 22 1.39 1.42 7.88
C PHE A 22 1.13 2.45 8.97
N ASP A 23 1.51 2.15 10.21
CA ASP A 23 1.34 3.10 11.33
C ASP A 23 2.18 4.36 11.12
N LYS A 24 3.40 4.22 10.62
CA LYS A 24 4.27 5.36 10.33
C LYS A 24 3.67 6.22 9.21
N ALA A 25 3.14 5.62 8.17
CA ALA A 25 2.49 6.34 7.08
C ALA A 25 1.27 7.12 7.58
N CYS A 26 0.46 6.52 8.44
CA CYS A 26 -0.68 7.21 9.05
C CYS A 26 -0.23 8.41 9.89
N ALA A 27 0.84 8.27 10.67
CA ALA A 27 1.39 9.36 11.48
C ALA A 27 1.90 10.51 10.60
N GLU A 28 2.62 10.19 9.52
CA GLU A 28 3.12 11.19 8.58
C GLU A 28 1.97 11.89 7.84
N ALA A 29 0.94 11.13 7.43
CA ALA A 29 -0.25 11.69 6.79
C ALA A 29 -0.99 12.66 7.72
N ALA A 30 -1.14 12.30 8.99
CA ALA A 30 -1.78 13.15 9.98
C ALA A 30 -1.00 14.44 10.24
N ARG A 31 0.31 14.43 10.01
CA ARG A 31 1.18 15.61 10.11
C ARG A 31 1.14 16.48 8.86
N GLY A 32 0.51 16.02 7.79
CA GLY A 32 0.39 16.75 6.54
C GLY A 32 1.53 16.50 5.55
N CYS A 33 2.09 15.29 5.52
CA CYS A 33 3.08 14.95 4.49
C CYS A 33 2.44 15.04 3.09
N ASP A 34 3.29 15.16 2.08
CA ASP A 34 2.83 15.16 0.70
C ASP A 34 2.30 13.77 0.30
N ALA A 35 1.29 13.76 -0.55
CA ALA A 35 0.81 12.53 -1.18
C ALA A 35 1.93 11.91 -2.03
N GLY A 36 1.92 10.59 -2.11
CA GLY A 36 2.97 9.85 -2.82
C GLY A 36 4.10 9.37 -1.90
N LEU A 37 4.03 9.64 -0.59
CA LEU A 37 4.99 9.06 0.35
C LEU A 37 4.80 7.54 0.40
N VAL A 38 5.89 6.80 0.24
CA VAL A 38 5.95 5.34 0.38
C VAL A 38 6.82 5.02 1.58
N VAL A 39 6.21 4.56 2.65
CA VAL A 39 6.94 4.08 3.84
C VAL A 39 7.16 2.59 3.68
N HIS A 40 8.40 2.14 3.80
CA HIS A 40 8.73 0.77 3.46
C HIS A 40 9.74 0.13 4.42
N ASP A 41 9.63 -1.18 4.56
CA ASP A 41 10.60 -2.04 5.19
C ASP A 41 10.78 -3.28 4.31
N LEU A 42 11.95 -3.40 3.71
CA LEU A 42 12.30 -4.49 2.80
C LEU A 42 13.19 -5.47 3.55
N GLY A 43 12.57 -6.46 4.19
CA GLY A 43 13.28 -7.53 4.88
C GLY A 43 13.76 -8.62 3.92
N ALA A 44 14.54 -9.56 4.44
CA ALA A 44 15.04 -10.69 3.64
C ALA A 44 13.92 -11.59 3.13
N ASN A 45 12.86 -11.76 3.93
CA ASN A 45 11.76 -12.69 3.64
C ASN A 45 10.40 -12.00 3.64
N THR A 46 10.36 -10.69 3.88
CA THR A 46 9.11 -9.94 3.98
C THR A 46 9.23 -8.61 3.28
N LEU A 47 8.13 -8.19 2.68
CA LEU A 47 7.95 -6.85 2.14
C LEU A 47 6.79 -6.20 2.91
N ARG A 48 7.06 -5.05 3.49
CA ARG A 48 6.02 -4.22 4.10
C ARG A 48 6.13 -2.82 3.54
N ALA A 49 5.03 -2.27 3.10
CA ALA A 49 5.01 -0.91 2.56
C ALA A 49 3.64 -0.27 2.79
N ALA A 50 3.63 1.04 2.83
CA ALA A 50 2.39 1.80 2.91
C ALA A 50 2.51 3.06 2.07
N LEU A 51 1.44 3.40 1.35
CA LEU A 51 1.40 4.55 0.47
C LEU A 51 0.39 5.56 1.00
N VAL A 52 0.76 6.82 0.95
CA VAL A 52 -0.10 7.94 1.33
C VAL A 52 -0.69 8.56 0.06
N PHE A 53 -2.01 8.67 0.04
CA PHE A 53 -2.75 9.33 -1.03
C PHE A 53 -3.52 10.52 -0.49
N ALA A 54 -3.78 11.50 -1.35
CA ALA A 54 -4.70 12.62 -1.08
C ALA A 54 -5.83 12.53 -2.11
N PRO A 55 -6.87 11.73 -1.84
CA PRO A 55 -7.96 11.59 -2.80
C PRO A 55 -8.73 12.90 -2.94
N ASP A 56 -9.15 13.18 -4.15
CA ASP A 56 -9.98 14.36 -4.47
C ASP A 56 -11.42 13.96 -4.80
N VAL A 57 -11.86 12.86 -4.23
CA VAL A 57 -13.20 12.31 -4.37
C VAL A 57 -13.72 11.86 -3.00
N ALA A 58 -15.01 11.63 -2.89
CA ALA A 58 -15.61 11.12 -1.66
C ALA A 58 -15.00 9.77 -1.27
N LEU A 59 -14.94 9.49 0.03
CA LEU A 59 -14.35 8.27 0.57
C LEU A 59 -14.94 7.01 -0.09
N ALA A 60 -16.25 6.97 -0.32
CA ALA A 60 -16.90 5.82 -0.96
C ALA A 60 -16.26 5.50 -2.32
N ASP A 61 -15.96 6.53 -3.12
CA ASP A 61 -15.31 6.35 -4.42
C ASP A 61 -13.80 6.08 -4.27
N ALA A 62 -13.16 6.74 -3.31
CA ALA A 62 -11.72 6.56 -3.03
C ALA A 62 -11.38 5.14 -2.59
N MET A 63 -12.32 4.40 -2.00
CA MET A 63 -12.11 3.02 -1.59
C MET A 63 -11.77 2.07 -2.75
N ALA A 64 -12.04 2.47 -3.99
CA ALA A 64 -11.58 1.72 -5.17
C ALA A 64 -10.05 1.61 -5.24
N MET A 65 -9.31 2.48 -4.55
CA MET A 65 -7.85 2.40 -4.48
C MET A 65 -7.35 1.12 -3.82
N LEU A 66 -8.11 0.51 -2.93
CA LEU A 66 -7.70 -0.74 -2.28
C LEU A 66 -7.57 -1.88 -3.30
N PRO A 67 -8.62 -2.27 -4.06
CA PRO A 67 -8.45 -3.28 -5.10
C PRO A 67 -7.51 -2.83 -6.22
N LEU A 68 -7.44 -1.54 -6.54
CA LEU A 68 -6.53 -1.04 -7.57
C LEU A 68 -5.07 -1.25 -7.16
N CYS A 69 -4.69 -0.94 -5.93
CA CYS A 69 -3.35 -1.22 -5.41
C CYS A 69 -3.07 -2.72 -5.40
N GLY A 70 -4.07 -3.54 -5.08
CA GLY A 70 -3.96 -4.99 -5.13
C GLY A 70 -3.65 -5.51 -6.53
N VAL A 71 -4.35 -5.00 -7.54
CA VAL A 71 -4.10 -5.35 -8.95
C VAL A 71 -2.70 -4.93 -9.37
N GLY A 72 -2.29 -3.71 -9.00
CA GLY A 72 -0.93 -3.24 -9.31
C GLY A 72 0.14 -4.13 -8.69
N PHE A 73 -0.03 -4.52 -7.44
CA PHE A 73 0.89 -5.42 -6.76
C PHE A 73 0.88 -6.82 -7.41
N GLN A 74 -0.31 -7.36 -7.72
CA GLN A 74 -0.44 -8.65 -8.39
C GLN A 74 0.31 -8.66 -9.74
N ASN A 75 0.14 -7.61 -10.54
CA ASN A 75 0.81 -7.50 -11.83
C ASN A 75 2.33 -7.42 -11.68
N ALA A 76 2.81 -6.62 -10.73
CA ALA A 76 4.25 -6.47 -10.49
C ALA A 76 4.86 -7.79 -10.00
N LEU A 77 4.22 -8.45 -9.04
CA LEU A 77 4.71 -9.72 -8.51
C LEU A 77 4.67 -10.82 -9.58
N GLY A 78 3.61 -10.87 -10.38
CA GLY A 78 3.50 -11.83 -11.48
C GLY A 78 4.57 -11.64 -12.55
N ALA A 79 4.99 -10.40 -12.81
CA ALA A 79 6.06 -10.10 -13.77
C ALA A 79 7.44 -10.52 -13.28
N LEU A 80 7.65 -10.50 -11.95
CA LEU A 80 8.94 -10.84 -11.33
C LEU A 80 9.04 -12.30 -10.93
N ALA A 81 7.90 -12.98 -10.73
CA ALA A 81 7.85 -14.37 -10.28
C ALA A 81 8.03 -15.35 -11.45
N PRO A 82 8.42 -16.61 -11.19
CA PRO A 82 8.42 -17.64 -12.21
C PRO A 82 7.04 -17.83 -12.86
N PRO A 83 6.96 -18.30 -14.13
CA PRO A 83 5.69 -18.38 -14.85
C PRO A 83 4.62 -19.26 -14.20
N GLU A 84 5.03 -20.27 -13.43
CA GLU A 84 4.11 -21.19 -12.76
C GLU A 84 3.56 -20.68 -11.43
N VAL A 85 3.95 -19.48 -11.01
CA VAL A 85 3.45 -18.88 -9.76
C VAL A 85 2.16 -18.13 -10.04
N ALA A 86 1.07 -18.57 -9.42
CA ALA A 86 -0.23 -17.92 -9.52
C ALA A 86 -0.44 -16.97 -8.34
N VAL A 87 -0.66 -15.70 -8.63
CA VAL A 87 -0.95 -14.67 -7.62
C VAL A 87 -2.43 -14.32 -7.73
N HIS A 88 -3.14 -14.45 -6.62
CA HIS A 88 -4.57 -14.15 -6.55
C HIS A 88 -4.85 -13.11 -5.48
N LEU A 89 -5.85 -12.28 -5.76
CA LEU A 89 -6.37 -11.30 -4.81
C LEU A 89 -7.71 -11.78 -4.26
N GLU A 90 -7.89 -11.59 -2.95
CA GLU A 90 -9.21 -11.65 -2.35
C GLU A 90 -9.83 -10.26 -2.35
N TRP A 91 -11.14 -10.18 -2.48
CA TRP A 91 -11.85 -8.90 -2.57
C TRP A 91 -11.56 -8.00 -1.36
N ALA A 92 -11.43 -8.58 -0.18
CA ALA A 92 -11.18 -7.85 1.06
C ALA A 92 -9.71 -7.46 1.27
N GLY A 93 -8.82 -7.71 0.31
CA GLY A 93 -7.42 -7.32 0.36
C GLY A 93 -6.44 -8.45 0.63
N GLY A 94 -6.90 -9.69 0.82
CA GLY A 94 -6.02 -10.84 1.00
C GLY A 94 -5.22 -11.15 -0.26
N LEU A 95 -3.98 -11.59 -0.06
CA LEU A 95 -3.07 -11.98 -1.14
C LEU A 95 -2.71 -13.46 -1.01
N ARG A 96 -2.82 -14.19 -2.11
CA ARG A 96 -2.49 -15.62 -2.15
C ARG A 96 -1.49 -15.91 -3.26
N ILE A 97 -0.54 -16.78 -2.94
CA ILE A 97 0.39 -17.35 -3.93
C ILE A 97 0.15 -18.86 -3.96
N ASN A 98 -0.22 -19.38 -5.13
CA ASN A 98 -0.54 -20.80 -5.33
C ASN A 98 -1.55 -21.33 -4.30
N GLY A 99 -2.54 -20.51 -3.97
CA GLY A 99 -3.60 -20.85 -3.03
C GLY A 99 -3.27 -20.62 -1.56
N ALA A 100 -2.02 -20.34 -1.21
CA ALA A 100 -1.62 -20.07 0.17
C ALA A 100 -1.67 -18.57 0.47
N THR A 101 -2.17 -18.22 1.64
CA THR A 101 -2.15 -16.82 2.09
C THR A 101 -0.72 -16.35 2.29
N CYS A 102 -0.35 -15.27 1.62
CA CYS A 102 1.00 -14.69 1.72
C CYS A 102 1.00 -13.26 2.27
N GLY A 103 -0.13 -12.61 2.35
CA GLY A 103 -0.21 -11.25 2.87
C GLY A 103 -1.60 -10.66 2.77
N ALA A 104 -1.69 -9.38 3.10
CA ALA A 104 -2.95 -8.65 3.04
C ALA A 104 -2.70 -7.17 2.80
N LEU A 105 -3.66 -6.52 2.16
CA LEU A 105 -3.73 -5.07 2.04
C LEU A 105 -4.66 -4.51 3.11
N ARG A 106 -4.27 -3.36 3.66
CA ARG A 106 -5.07 -2.61 4.64
C ARG A 106 -5.29 -1.20 4.13
N VAL A 107 -6.37 -0.57 4.58
CA VAL A 107 -6.68 0.81 4.23
C VAL A 107 -7.21 1.57 5.44
N THR A 108 -6.83 2.83 5.55
CA THR A 108 -7.45 3.79 6.47
C THR A 108 -7.47 5.16 5.83
N ALA A 109 -8.28 6.05 6.36
CA ALA A 109 -8.40 7.41 5.85
C ALA A 109 -8.66 8.39 7.00
N SER A 110 -8.50 9.68 6.72
CA SER A 110 -8.74 10.74 7.70
C SER A 110 -10.21 10.92 8.09
N SER A 111 -11.13 10.33 7.34
CA SER A 111 -12.57 10.35 7.61
C SER A 111 -13.16 8.96 7.47
N VAL A 112 -14.21 8.67 8.22
CA VAL A 112 -15.00 7.45 8.08
C VAL A 112 -16.35 7.72 7.41
N ASP A 113 -16.66 8.98 7.08
CA ASP A 113 -17.88 9.34 6.39
C ASP A 113 -17.74 9.02 4.89
N PRO A 114 -18.59 8.12 4.35
CA PRO A 114 -18.50 7.74 2.93
C PRO A 114 -18.69 8.90 1.95
N ARG A 115 -19.38 9.96 2.38
CA ARG A 115 -19.67 11.14 1.55
C ARG A 115 -18.60 12.21 1.66
N ALA A 116 -17.74 12.15 2.69
CA ALA A 116 -16.70 13.14 2.87
C ALA A 116 -15.53 12.85 1.96
N GLU A 117 -14.86 13.90 1.53
CA GLU A 117 -13.59 13.82 0.82
C GLU A 117 -12.48 13.80 1.87
N PRO A 118 -11.78 12.65 2.07
CA PRO A 118 -10.76 12.59 3.10
C PRO A 118 -9.54 13.42 2.71
N ASP A 119 -8.88 14.00 3.72
CA ASP A 119 -7.64 14.75 3.52
C ASP A 119 -6.50 13.82 3.10
N TRP A 120 -6.53 12.59 3.60
CA TRP A 120 -5.55 11.58 3.25
C TRP A 120 -6.14 10.18 3.37
N MET A 121 -5.52 9.25 2.64
CA MET A 121 -5.80 7.82 2.70
C MET A 121 -4.47 7.09 2.68
N VAL A 122 -4.35 6.01 3.47
CA VAL A 122 -3.17 5.15 3.49
C VAL A 122 -3.58 3.73 3.13
N ILE A 123 -2.84 3.16 2.18
CA ILE A 123 -3.00 1.73 1.82
C ILE A 123 -1.68 1.04 2.14
N GLY A 124 -1.75 0.00 2.92
CA GLY A 124 -0.61 -0.78 3.38
C GLY A 124 -0.65 -2.23 2.93
N LEU A 125 0.54 -2.79 2.77
CA LEU A 125 0.79 -4.17 2.38
C LEU A 125 1.64 -4.86 3.46
#